data_212e1bbf7aef106123e2349ccb320676
#
_entry.id   212e1bbf7aef106123e2349ccb320676
#
_cell.length_a   1.000
_cell.length_b   1.000
_cell.length_c   1.000
_cell.angle_alpha   90.00
_cell.angle_beta   90.00
_cell.angle_gamma   90.00
#
_symmetry.space_group_name_H-M   'P 1'
#
loop_
_entity.id
_entity.type
_entity.pdbx_description
1 polymer ?
#
loop_
_entity_poly.entity_id
_entity_poly.type
_entity_poly.pdbx_seq_one_letter_code
_entity_poly.pdbx_strand_id
1 'polypeptide(L)'
;PGGVYQPLLIHDGLAYVSGHGPLLLDETYLTGKVGGELGVDEGRAAARQTGLAILATLQARLGSLNRVKRLVKSFGMVNATADFGEHPQVINGYSELMAEVFGLENGVGTRSAIGMGSLPGNIAVEIEAVFEVAD
;
A
#
# COMPACT_ATOMS: atom_id res chain seq x y z
N PRO A 1 -12.04 5.02 -8.71
CA PRO A 1 -10.71 5.39 -9.19
C PRO A 1 -10.66 6.83 -9.68
N GLY A 2 -9.50 7.48 -9.47
CA GLY A 2 -9.30 8.85 -9.92
C GLY A 2 -8.95 9.00 -11.39
N GLY A 3 -9.02 7.94 -12.18
CA GLY A 3 -8.68 7.93 -13.59
C GLY A 3 -9.23 6.72 -14.32
N VAL A 4 -8.71 6.50 -15.51
CA VAL A 4 -9.18 5.40 -16.37
C VAL A 4 -8.34 4.16 -16.06
N TYR A 5 -8.70 3.45 -15.00
CA TYR A 5 -8.02 2.22 -14.61
C TYR A 5 -8.92 1.39 -13.68
N GLN A 6 -8.54 0.13 -13.46
CA GLN A 6 -9.20 -0.75 -12.50
C GLN A 6 -8.43 -0.72 -11.19
N PRO A 7 -9.10 -0.63 -10.02
CA PRO A 7 -8.40 -0.73 -8.74
C PRO A 7 -7.69 -2.07 -8.56
N LEU A 8 -8.25 -3.13 -9.16
CA LEU A 8 -7.71 -4.48 -9.08
C LEU A 8 -8.09 -5.24 -10.34
N LEU A 9 -7.13 -5.95 -10.91
CA LEU A 9 -7.34 -6.79 -12.09
C LEU A 9 -6.76 -8.18 -11.81
N ILE A 10 -7.58 -9.22 -12.04
CA ILE A 10 -7.13 -10.60 -11.88
C ILE A 10 -6.76 -11.17 -13.25
N HIS A 11 -5.56 -11.73 -13.35
CA HIS A 11 -5.07 -12.33 -14.58
C HIS A 11 -4.14 -13.50 -14.21
N ASP A 12 -4.46 -14.69 -14.73
CA ASP A 12 -3.65 -15.91 -14.53
C ASP A 12 -3.33 -16.19 -13.05
N GLY A 13 -4.33 -16.08 -12.18
CA GLY A 13 -4.16 -16.37 -10.76
C GLY A 13 -3.47 -15.28 -9.96
N LEU A 14 -3.21 -14.14 -10.58
CA LEU A 14 -2.60 -12.98 -9.90
C LEU A 14 -3.58 -11.82 -9.86
N ALA A 15 -3.66 -11.18 -8.71
CA ALA A 15 -4.41 -9.93 -8.54
C ALA A 15 -3.43 -8.77 -8.57
N TYR A 16 -3.55 -7.95 -9.60
CA TYR A 16 -2.75 -6.73 -9.76
C TYR A 16 -3.54 -5.60 -9.13
N VAL A 17 -2.99 -5.03 -8.07
CA VAL A 17 -3.64 -3.95 -7.33
C VAL A 17 -2.99 -2.64 -7.71
N SER A 18 -3.78 -1.72 -8.23
CA SER A 18 -3.33 -0.38 -8.61
C SER A 18 -2.89 0.40 -7.38
N GLY A 19 -2.19 1.52 -7.60
CA GLY A 19 -1.76 2.38 -6.52
C GLY A 19 -2.90 2.82 -5.63
N HIS A 20 -2.73 2.63 -4.32
CA HIS A 20 -3.66 3.06 -3.28
C HIS A 20 -2.96 4.04 -2.36
N GLY A 21 -3.71 4.97 -1.81
CA GLY A 21 -3.23 5.92 -0.82
C GLY A 21 -3.83 5.68 0.56
N PRO A 22 -3.43 6.49 1.55
CA PRO A 22 -3.89 6.34 2.94
C PRO A 22 -5.28 6.96 3.12
N LEU A 23 -6.29 6.29 2.59
CA LEU A 23 -7.69 6.72 2.63
C LEU A 23 -8.26 6.49 4.02
N LEU A 24 -8.86 7.53 4.57
CA LEU A 24 -9.50 7.51 5.89
C LEU A 24 -11.00 7.21 5.76
N LEU A 25 -11.64 6.91 6.88
CA LEU A 25 -13.06 6.58 6.92
C LEU A 25 -13.96 7.72 6.45
N ASP A 26 -13.52 8.98 6.61
CA ASP A 26 -14.25 10.15 6.15
C ASP A 26 -14.00 10.47 4.66
N GLU A 27 -13.34 9.55 3.95
CA GLU A 27 -13.00 9.65 2.53
C GLU A 27 -11.96 10.73 2.21
N THR A 28 -11.26 11.26 3.22
CA THR A 28 -10.08 12.09 3.02
C THR A 28 -8.82 11.24 3.07
N TYR A 29 -7.69 11.80 2.64
CA TYR A 29 -6.39 11.12 2.64
C TYR A 29 -5.45 11.79 3.62
N LEU A 30 -4.54 10.99 4.20
CA LEU A 30 -3.40 11.54 4.93
C LEU A 30 -2.44 12.14 3.91
N THR A 31 -2.10 13.41 4.07
CA THR A 31 -1.29 14.16 3.13
C THR A 31 -0.05 14.75 3.80
N GLY A 32 0.95 15.08 2.98
CA GLY A 32 2.15 15.76 3.42
C GLY A 32 3.42 15.02 3.05
N LYS A 33 4.56 15.69 3.21
CA LYS A 33 5.87 15.11 2.91
C LYS A 33 6.51 14.56 4.18
N VAL A 34 6.94 13.30 4.08
CA VAL A 34 7.71 12.64 5.13
C VAL A 34 9.14 13.17 5.11
N GLY A 35 9.63 13.56 6.26
CA GLY A 35 10.89 14.30 6.39
C GLY A 35 10.70 15.81 6.46
N GLY A 36 9.51 16.28 6.09
CA GLY A 36 9.09 17.68 6.21
C GLY A 36 8.09 17.85 7.34
N GLU A 37 6.82 18.15 7.01
CA GLU A 37 5.77 18.28 8.02
C GLU A 37 5.40 16.96 8.69
N LEU A 38 5.69 15.82 8.06
CA LEU A 38 5.45 14.49 8.64
C LEU A 38 6.76 13.85 9.05
N GLY A 39 6.75 13.17 10.20
CA GLY A 39 7.87 12.34 10.63
C GLY A 39 7.71 10.89 10.18
N VAL A 40 8.69 10.05 10.53
CA VAL A 40 8.71 8.61 10.17
C VAL A 40 7.49 7.90 10.74
N ASP A 41 7.12 8.17 11.99
CA ASP A 41 5.99 7.49 12.64
C ASP A 41 4.67 7.82 11.95
N GLU A 42 4.50 9.07 11.53
CA GLU A 42 3.32 9.50 10.78
C GLU A 42 3.30 8.85 9.39
N GLY A 43 4.47 8.72 8.76
CA GLY A 43 4.61 8.01 7.49
C GLY A 43 4.26 6.53 7.64
N ARG A 44 4.72 5.87 8.71
CA ARG A 44 4.36 4.47 9.00
C ARG A 44 2.85 4.31 9.16
N ALA A 45 2.21 5.22 9.88
CA ALA A 45 0.76 5.19 10.06
C ALA A 45 0.05 5.35 8.72
N ALA A 46 0.54 6.22 7.85
CA ALA A 46 0.00 6.40 6.51
C ALA A 46 0.17 5.14 5.66
N ALA A 47 1.32 4.47 5.75
CA ALA A 47 1.56 3.22 5.03
C ALA A 47 0.61 2.11 5.53
N ARG A 48 0.38 2.01 6.83
CA ARG A 48 -0.59 1.06 7.39
C ARG A 48 -2.00 1.36 6.87
N GLN A 49 -2.40 2.62 6.87
CA GLN A 49 -3.71 3.03 6.36
C GLN A 49 -3.86 2.69 4.87
N THR A 50 -2.80 2.85 4.10
CA THR A 50 -2.77 2.45 2.68
C THR A 50 -2.99 0.95 2.55
N GLY A 51 -2.36 0.16 3.42
CA GLY A 51 -2.57 -1.29 3.46
C GLY A 51 -4.01 -1.66 3.77
N LEU A 52 -4.66 -0.95 4.68
CA LEU A 52 -6.08 -1.17 4.98
C LEU A 52 -6.95 -0.87 3.75
N ALA A 53 -6.62 0.16 2.99
CA ALA A 53 -7.35 0.48 1.75
C ALA A 53 -7.18 -0.63 0.70
N ILE A 54 -5.98 -1.19 0.57
CA ILE A 54 -5.72 -2.32 -0.33
C ILE A 54 -6.52 -3.55 0.10
N LEU A 55 -6.54 -3.86 1.40
CA LEU A 55 -7.32 -4.97 1.93
C LEU A 55 -8.81 -4.80 1.66
N ALA A 56 -9.33 -3.57 1.77
CA ALA A 56 -10.73 -3.28 1.46
C ALA A 56 -11.04 -3.54 -0.02
N THR A 57 -10.15 -3.15 -0.92
CA THR A 57 -10.29 -3.40 -2.36
C THR A 57 -10.26 -4.90 -2.66
N LEU A 58 -9.34 -5.64 -2.04
CA LEU A 58 -9.26 -7.11 -2.18
C LEU A 58 -10.56 -7.77 -1.67
N GLN A 59 -11.02 -7.37 -0.50
CA GLN A 59 -12.24 -7.92 0.09
C GLN A 59 -13.46 -7.67 -0.80
N ALA A 60 -13.59 -6.45 -1.31
CA ALA A 60 -14.72 -6.08 -2.16
C ALA A 60 -14.71 -6.87 -3.47
N ARG A 61 -13.54 -7.07 -4.07
CA ARG A 61 -13.42 -7.75 -5.37
C ARG A 61 -13.48 -9.27 -5.24
N LEU A 62 -12.85 -9.83 -4.21
CA LEU A 62 -12.75 -11.28 -4.04
C LEU A 62 -13.92 -11.87 -3.24
N GLY A 63 -14.61 -11.05 -2.46
CA GLY A 63 -15.65 -11.50 -1.53
C GLY A 63 -15.11 -11.99 -0.20
N SER A 64 -13.86 -12.44 -0.15
CA SER A 64 -13.20 -12.89 1.07
C SER A 64 -11.70 -12.77 0.93
N LEU A 65 -11.04 -12.31 1.99
CA LEU A 65 -9.56 -12.30 2.04
C LEU A 65 -8.98 -13.71 2.11
N ASN A 66 -9.79 -14.71 2.43
CA ASN A 66 -9.36 -16.12 2.42
C ASN A 66 -8.97 -16.60 1.02
N ARG A 67 -9.38 -15.89 -0.03
CA ARG A 67 -8.97 -16.21 -1.40
C ARG A 67 -7.57 -15.71 -1.75
N VAL A 68 -6.95 -14.90 -0.90
CA VAL A 68 -5.57 -14.45 -1.08
C VAL A 68 -4.66 -15.57 -0.61
N LYS A 69 -3.82 -16.09 -1.51
CA LYS A 69 -2.84 -17.13 -1.18
C LYS A 69 -1.56 -16.54 -0.61
N ARG A 70 -1.08 -15.47 -1.23
CA ARG A 70 0.10 -14.77 -0.72
C ARG A 70 0.30 -13.41 -1.39
N LEU A 71 1.00 -12.54 -0.68
CA LEU A 71 1.55 -11.32 -1.26
C LEU A 71 2.82 -11.67 -2.03
N VAL A 72 2.86 -11.30 -3.30
CA VAL A 72 3.99 -11.60 -4.18
C VAL A 72 4.99 -10.45 -4.19
N LYS A 73 4.50 -9.25 -4.50
CA LYS A 73 5.36 -8.07 -4.66
C LYS A 73 4.60 -6.80 -4.32
N SER A 74 5.31 -5.86 -3.72
CA SER A 74 4.78 -4.51 -3.45
C SER A 74 5.77 -3.46 -3.92
N PHE A 75 5.24 -2.33 -4.38
CA PHE A 75 6.01 -1.14 -4.69
C PHE A 75 5.51 -0.02 -3.80
N GLY A 76 6.32 0.36 -2.81
CA GLY A 76 5.98 1.39 -1.84
C GLY A 76 6.66 2.72 -2.19
N MET A 77 5.85 3.76 -2.33
CA MET A 77 6.29 5.09 -2.70
C MET A 77 6.00 6.05 -1.55
N VAL A 78 7.02 6.73 -1.08
CA VAL A 78 6.91 7.71 0.01
C VAL A 78 7.02 9.11 -0.57
N ASN A 79 6.03 9.96 -0.31
CA ASN A 79 6.10 11.38 -0.62
C ASN A 79 7.12 11.98 0.36
N ALA A 80 8.35 12.20 -0.10
CA ALA A 80 9.47 12.45 0.79
C ALA A 80 10.23 13.72 0.39
N THR A 81 10.84 14.35 1.39
CA THR A 81 11.82 15.40 1.12
C THR A 81 13.06 14.79 0.48
N ALA A 82 13.84 15.63 -0.23
CA ALA A 82 14.97 15.15 -1.03
C ALA A 82 16.06 14.48 -0.18
N ASP A 83 16.17 14.84 1.09
CA ASP A 83 17.20 14.30 2.00
C ASP A 83 16.68 13.18 2.90
N PHE A 84 15.41 12.80 2.77
CA PHE A 84 14.85 11.71 3.56
C PHE A 84 15.45 10.36 3.10
N GLY A 85 15.75 9.48 4.04
CA GLY A 85 16.40 8.20 3.72
C GLY A 85 15.80 6.99 4.44
N GLU A 86 14.66 7.14 5.13
CA GLU A 86 14.08 6.04 5.93
C GLU A 86 12.81 5.47 5.30
N HIS A 87 12.81 5.33 3.95
CA HIS A 87 11.66 4.80 3.21
C HIS A 87 11.26 3.38 3.65
N PRO A 88 12.22 2.45 3.90
CA PRO A 88 11.84 1.12 4.38
C PRO A 88 11.09 1.14 5.70
N GLN A 89 11.49 2.01 6.63
CA GLN A 89 10.84 2.14 7.93
C GLN A 89 9.39 2.61 7.78
N VAL A 90 9.15 3.52 6.83
CA VAL A 90 7.79 3.99 6.52
C VAL A 90 6.94 2.85 5.95
N ILE A 91 7.43 2.18 4.91
CA ILE A 91 6.67 1.13 4.23
C ILE A 91 6.47 -0.10 5.13
N ASN A 92 7.29 -0.28 6.16
CA ASN A 92 7.08 -1.34 7.15
C ASN A 92 5.70 -1.26 7.81
N GLY A 93 5.09 -0.08 7.91
CA GLY A 93 3.72 0.04 8.41
C GLY A 93 2.73 -0.79 7.59
N TYR A 94 2.90 -0.80 6.27
CA TYR A 94 2.13 -1.63 5.36
C TYR A 94 2.55 -3.10 5.45
N SER A 95 3.85 -3.38 5.38
CA SER A 95 4.35 -4.76 5.34
C SER A 95 4.03 -5.51 6.62
N GLU A 96 4.11 -4.86 7.77
CA GLU A 96 3.73 -5.45 9.06
C GLU A 96 2.24 -5.79 9.10
N LEU A 97 1.40 -4.94 8.53
CA LEU A 97 -0.04 -5.22 8.42
C LEU A 97 -0.29 -6.46 7.56
N MET A 98 0.40 -6.59 6.44
CA MET A 98 0.25 -7.76 5.57
C MET A 98 0.69 -9.03 6.28
N ALA A 99 1.77 -8.97 7.06
CA ALA A 99 2.23 -10.10 7.86
C ALA A 99 1.21 -10.46 8.95
N GLU A 100 0.58 -9.47 9.59
CA GLU A 100 -0.48 -9.72 10.57
C GLU A 100 -1.68 -10.44 9.96
N VAL A 101 -2.10 -10.00 8.76
CA VAL A 101 -3.32 -10.51 8.12
C VAL A 101 -3.11 -11.88 7.49
N PHE A 102 -2.00 -12.08 6.79
CA PHE A 102 -1.76 -13.29 5.99
C PHE A 102 -0.71 -14.23 6.58
N GLY A 103 -0.06 -13.85 7.67
CA GLY A 103 1.02 -14.62 8.29
C GLY A 103 2.39 -14.28 7.69
N LEU A 104 3.45 -14.69 8.37
CA LEU A 104 4.82 -14.36 7.96
C LEU A 104 5.18 -14.99 6.62
N GLU A 105 4.71 -16.22 6.37
CA GLU A 105 5.04 -16.91 5.12
C GLU A 105 4.32 -16.29 3.91
N ASN A 106 3.03 -16.03 4.04
CA ASN A 106 2.20 -15.58 2.91
C ASN A 106 2.02 -14.07 2.84
N GLY A 107 2.30 -13.36 3.92
CA GLY A 107 2.14 -11.91 3.99
C GLY A 107 3.41 -11.11 3.72
N VAL A 108 4.56 -11.77 3.67
CA VAL A 108 5.85 -11.11 3.44
C VAL A 108 6.35 -11.46 2.05
N GLY A 109 6.18 -10.55 1.11
CA GLY A 109 6.64 -10.72 -0.27
C GLY A 109 7.88 -9.89 -0.55
N THR A 110 8.21 -9.80 -1.82
CA THR A 110 9.28 -8.89 -2.27
C THR A 110 8.75 -7.47 -2.33
N ARG A 111 9.65 -6.48 -2.25
CA ARG A 111 9.22 -5.08 -2.35
C ARG A 111 10.37 -4.14 -2.72
N SER A 112 9.98 -2.95 -3.19
CA SER A 112 10.85 -1.77 -3.18
C SER A 112 10.15 -0.70 -2.34
N ALA A 113 10.94 0.13 -1.64
CA ALA A 113 10.44 1.25 -0.84
C ALA A 113 11.31 2.44 -1.19
N ILE A 114 10.74 3.40 -1.92
CA ILE A 114 11.50 4.52 -2.48
C ILE A 114 10.79 5.84 -2.21
N GLY A 115 11.51 6.94 -2.41
CA GLY A 115 10.98 8.29 -2.30
C GLY A 115 10.53 8.83 -3.64
N MET A 116 9.45 9.60 -3.61
CA MET A 116 8.91 10.32 -4.76
C MET A 116 8.96 11.81 -4.48
N GLY A 117 9.29 12.60 -5.50
CA GLY A 117 9.29 14.06 -5.40
C GLY A 117 7.89 14.64 -5.21
N SER A 118 6.87 13.92 -5.69
CA SER A 118 5.46 14.27 -5.46
C SER A 118 4.61 13.02 -5.65
N LEU A 119 3.43 13.03 -5.03
CA LEU A 119 2.40 12.02 -5.23
C LEU A 119 1.06 12.72 -5.50
N PRO A 120 0.12 12.07 -6.20
CA PRO A 120 -1.17 12.68 -6.51
C PRO A 120 -1.86 13.19 -5.25
N GLY A 121 -2.41 14.40 -5.33
CA GLY A 121 -3.13 14.99 -4.21
C GLY A 121 -2.29 15.20 -2.96
N ASN A 122 -0.95 15.17 -3.09
CA ASN A 122 -0.02 15.30 -1.98
C ASN A 122 -0.20 14.21 -0.91
N ILE A 123 -0.69 13.02 -1.29
CA ILE A 123 -0.80 11.92 -0.34
C ILE A 123 0.59 11.53 0.19
N ALA A 124 0.63 11.06 1.44
CA ALA A 124 1.91 10.80 2.10
C ALA A 124 2.60 9.54 1.57
N VAL A 125 1.82 8.55 1.15
CA VAL A 125 2.30 7.25 0.71
C VAL A 125 1.41 6.76 -0.42
N GLU A 126 2.00 6.02 -1.36
CA GLU A 126 1.23 5.29 -2.37
C GLU A 126 1.85 3.91 -2.53
N ILE A 127 1.01 2.86 -2.59
CA ILE A 127 1.49 1.49 -2.71
C ILE A 127 0.68 0.76 -3.76
N GLU A 128 1.37 0.02 -4.63
CA GLU A 128 0.76 -0.95 -5.53
C GLU A 128 1.30 -2.33 -5.19
N ALA A 129 0.55 -3.38 -5.53
CA ALA A 129 0.93 -4.72 -5.11
C ALA A 129 0.40 -5.79 -6.07
N VAL A 130 1.01 -6.96 -6.01
CA VAL A 130 0.57 -8.16 -6.72
C VAL A 130 0.38 -9.26 -5.69
N PHE A 131 -0.80 -9.88 -5.70
CA PHE A 131 -1.14 -11.02 -4.84
C PHE A 131 -1.45 -12.23 -5.68
N GLU A 132 -1.07 -13.42 -5.21
CA GLU A 132 -1.58 -14.66 -5.77
C GLU A 132 -2.92 -14.97 -5.11
N VAL A 133 -3.92 -15.32 -5.92
CA VAL A 133 -5.29 -15.55 -5.44
C VAL A 133 -5.81 -16.89 -5.94
N ALA A 134 -6.74 -17.47 -5.16
CA ALA A 134 -7.46 -18.67 -5.55
C ALA A 134 -8.63 -18.30 -6.45
N ASP A 135 -8.98 -19.21 -7.31
CA ASP A 135 -10.14 -19.06 -8.21
C ASP A 135 -11.48 -19.10 -7.45
#